data_966d4c28c3d4b9037f05771deb247daf
#
_entry.id   966d4c28c3d4b9037f05771deb247daf
#
_cell.length_a   1.000
_cell.length_b   1.000
_cell.length_c   1.000
_cell.angle_alpha   90.00
_cell.angle_beta   90.00
_cell.angle_gamma   90.00
#
_symmetry.space_group_name_H-M   'P 1'
#
loop_
_entity.id
_entity.type
_entity.pdbx_description
1 polymer ?
#
loop_
_entity_poly.entity_id
_entity_poly.type
_entity_poly.pdbx_seq_one_letter_code
_entity_poly.pdbx_strand_id
1 'polypeptide(L)'
;MDTFFNLIIPTIDVNDDKVTIGNIQKRNLEYIEKGELLYEVETSKATEGFCPDFPGYVVLFVEDGDELAVGESAGYIFKDLSEAESCLREFQAKKAAKVEEVPIKASKKAIAYAASIGFDLSLIKKDGLIKTEDIDNYLASNGK
;
A
#
# COMPACT_ATOMS: atom_id res chain seq x y z
N MET A 1 15.63 6.60 -20.46
CA MET A 1 16.32 5.37 -20.01
C MET A 1 15.76 4.96 -18.68
N ASP A 2 15.23 3.76 -18.61
CA ASP A 2 14.62 3.31 -17.36
C ASP A 2 15.68 2.91 -16.38
N THR A 3 15.67 3.56 -15.21
CA THR A 3 16.56 3.24 -14.11
C THR A 3 15.94 2.22 -13.17
N PHE A 4 14.77 1.69 -13.53
CA PHE A 4 14.04 0.73 -12.73
C PHE A 4 13.36 -0.31 -13.60
N PHE A 5 13.04 -1.43 -12.97
CA PHE A 5 12.29 -2.53 -13.58
C PHE A 5 10.97 -2.68 -12.81
N ASN A 6 9.87 -2.73 -13.53
CA ASN A 6 8.54 -2.90 -12.94
C ASN A 6 8.24 -4.40 -12.81
N LEU A 7 7.93 -4.84 -11.59
CA LEU A 7 7.63 -6.23 -11.30
C LEU A 7 6.16 -6.53 -11.60
N ILE A 8 5.85 -6.66 -12.88
CA ILE A 8 4.50 -6.97 -13.35
C ILE A 8 4.23 -8.46 -13.19
N ILE A 9 3.06 -8.81 -12.67
CA ILE A 9 2.65 -10.20 -12.50
C ILE A 9 2.37 -10.82 -13.88
N PRO A 10 3.09 -11.88 -14.25
CA PRO A 10 2.89 -12.53 -15.54
C PRO A 10 1.67 -13.43 -15.55
N THR A 11 1.15 -13.72 -16.75
CA THR A 11 0.13 -14.73 -16.93
C THR A 11 0.79 -16.10 -16.89
N ILE A 12 0.50 -16.87 -15.83
CA ILE A 12 1.05 -18.21 -15.68
C ILE A 12 0.05 -19.26 -16.21
N ASP A 13 -1.22 -19.07 -15.87
CA ASP A 13 -2.31 -19.91 -16.34
C ASP A 13 -3.39 -19.02 -16.94
N VAL A 14 -3.83 -19.34 -18.16
CA VAL A 14 -4.85 -18.57 -18.87
C VAL A 14 -6.20 -18.59 -18.16
N ASN A 15 -6.42 -19.54 -17.27
CA ASN A 15 -7.67 -19.66 -16.52
C ASN A 15 -7.62 -18.92 -15.18
N ASP A 16 -6.45 -18.47 -14.75
CA ASP A 16 -6.30 -17.76 -13.47
C ASP A 16 -6.02 -16.29 -13.72
N ASP A 17 -6.91 -15.43 -13.20
CA ASP A 17 -6.77 -13.98 -13.28
C ASP A 17 -5.91 -13.43 -12.13
N LYS A 18 -5.67 -14.26 -11.12
CA LYS A 18 -4.96 -13.85 -9.92
C LYS A 18 -3.91 -14.88 -9.53
N VAL A 19 -2.87 -14.39 -8.86
CA VAL A 19 -1.81 -15.25 -8.34
C VAL A 19 -1.57 -14.87 -6.88
N THR A 20 -1.04 -15.82 -6.11
CA THR A 20 -0.62 -15.57 -4.73
C THR A 20 0.89 -15.46 -4.70
N ILE A 21 1.39 -14.41 -4.07
CA ILE A 21 2.82 -14.20 -3.89
C ILE A 21 3.26 -14.95 -2.63
N GLY A 22 4.34 -15.70 -2.74
CA GLY A 22 4.88 -16.43 -1.61
C GLY A 22 6.38 -16.59 -1.68
N ASN A 23 6.95 -17.11 -0.61
CA ASN A 23 8.37 -17.43 -0.53
C ASN A 23 9.26 -16.28 -1.01
N ILE A 24 9.00 -15.08 -0.51
CA ILE A 24 9.78 -13.89 -0.85
C ILE A 24 11.22 -14.05 -0.31
N GLN A 25 12.21 -13.98 -1.20
CA GLN A 25 13.60 -14.20 -0.87
C GLN A 25 14.36 -12.92 -0.54
N LYS A 26 13.82 -11.79 -0.91
CA LYS A 26 14.45 -10.48 -0.70
C LYS A 26 13.55 -9.53 0.07
N ARG A 27 14.16 -8.72 0.90
CA ARG A 27 13.45 -7.67 1.63
C ARG A 27 13.58 -6.35 0.88
N ASN A 28 12.81 -5.36 1.31
CA ASN A 28 12.92 -4.03 0.75
C ASN A 28 14.33 -3.48 0.93
N LEU A 29 14.85 -2.89 -0.15
CA LEU A 29 16.18 -2.30 -0.24
C LEU A 29 17.33 -3.32 -0.24
N GLU A 30 17.02 -4.60 -0.37
CA GLU A 30 18.06 -5.60 -0.60
C GLU A 30 18.43 -5.62 -2.08
N TYR A 31 19.69 -5.92 -2.34
CA TYR A 31 20.19 -6.05 -3.71
C TYR A 31 19.90 -7.43 -4.27
N ILE A 32 19.36 -7.48 -5.47
CA ILE A 32 19.16 -8.73 -6.20
C ILE A 32 19.99 -8.73 -7.48
N GLU A 33 20.57 -9.87 -7.79
CA GLU A 33 21.33 -10.05 -9.03
C GLU A 33 20.43 -10.60 -10.13
N LYS A 34 20.85 -10.38 -11.37
CA LYS A 34 20.14 -10.89 -12.54
C LYS A 34 20.00 -12.41 -12.45
N GLY A 35 18.75 -12.90 -12.58
CA GLY A 35 18.47 -14.32 -12.55
C GLY A 35 18.33 -14.91 -11.15
N GLU A 36 18.47 -14.11 -10.11
CA GLU A 36 18.28 -14.56 -8.73
C GLU A 36 16.79 -14.65 -8.41
N LEU A 37 16.40 -15.66 -7.63
CA LEU A 37 15.01 -15.85 -7.26
C LEU A 37 14.55 -14.73 -6.32
N LEU A 38 13.48 -14.03 -6.68
CA LEU A 38 12.91 -12.96 -5.87
C LEU A 38 11.73 -13.44 -5.03
N TYR A 39 10.76 -14.06 -5.67
CA TYR A 39 9.58 -14.62 -5.01
C TYR A 39 8.99 -15.73 -5.88
N GLU A 40 8.01 -16.44 -5.34
CA GLU A 40 7.25 -17.41 -6.10
C GLU A 40 5.84 -16.90 -6.32
N VAL A 41 5.28 -17.20 -7.49
CA VAL A 41 3.89 -16.92 -7.83
C VAL A 41 3.15 -18.23 -7.90
N GLU A 42 2.07 -18.34 -7.15
CA GLU A 42 1.28 -19.54 -7.02
C GLU A 42 -0.09 -19.37 -7.65
N THR A 43 -0.45 -20.31 -8.50
CA THR A 43 -1.80 -20.39 -9.10
C THR A 43 -2.47 -21.64 -8.57
N SER A 44 -3.73 -21.87 -8.99
CA SER A 44 -4.47 -23.06 -8.59
C SER A 44 -3.83 -24.36 -9.09
N LYS A 45 -2.98 -24.29 -10.11
CA LYS A 45 -2.38 -25.47 -10.75
C LYS A 45 -0.88 -25.59 -10.59
N ALA A 46 -0.18 -24.50 -10.34
CA ALA A 46 1.27 -24.52 -10.36
C ALA A 46 1.85 -23.39 -9.51
N THR A 47 3.10 -23.59 -9.10
CA THR A 47 3.91 -22.57 -8.44
C THR A 47 5.15 -22.33 -9.30
N GLU A 48 5.42 -21.07 -9.63
CA GLU A 48 6.60 -20.73 -10.42
C GLU A 48 7.43 -19.68 -9.73
N GLY A 49 8.76 -19.86 -9.78
CA GLY A 49 9.69 -18.88 -9.26
C GLY A 49 9.86 -17.71 -10.22
N PHE A 50 9.86 -16.52 -9.69
CA PHE A 50 10.11 -15.32 -10.48
C PHE A 50 11.55 -14.86 -10.27
N CYS A 51 12.33 -14.92 -11.34
CA CYS A 51 13.73 -14.52 -11.34
C CYS A 51 13.88 -13.34 -12.29
N PRO A 52 13.89 -12.10 -11.77
CA PRO A 52 13.95 -10.94 -12.65
C PRO A 52 15.28 -10.86 -13.40
N ASP A 53 15.23 -10.36 -14.61
CA ASP A 53 16.39 -10.22 -15.47
C ASP A 53 16.98 -8.80 -15.37
N PHE A 54 16.96 -8.25 -14.18
CA PHE A 54 17.37 -6.88 -13.91
C PHE A 54 17.97 -6.80 -12.51
N PRO A 55 19.26 -6.48 -12.39
CA PRO A 55 19.87 -6.35 -11.06
C PRO A 55 19.57 -4.99 -10.44
N GLY A 56 19.48 -4.95 -9.14
CA GLY A 56 19.26 -3.70 -8.42
C GLY A 56 18.68 -3.88 -7.03
N TYR A 57 18.20 -2.78 -6.48
CA TYR A 57 17.60 -2.75 -5.15
C TYR A 57 16.09 -2.96 -5.25
N VAL A 58 15.59 -3.89 -4.47
CA VAL A 58 14.19 -4.34 -4.55
C VAL A 58 13.30 -3.47 -3.66
N VAL A 59 12.17 -3.06 -4.22
CA VAL A 59 11.08 -2.43 -3.45
C VAL A 59 9.83 -3.26 -3.70
N LEU A 60 9.31 -3.89 -2.65
CA LEU A 60 8.13 -4.74 -2.76
C LEU A 60 6.96 -4.10 -2.03
N PHE A 61 5.80 -4.13 -2.69
CA PHE A 61 4.53 -3.62 -2.17
C PHE A 61 3.66 -4.73 -1.61
N VAL A 62 4.16 -5.97 -1.62
CA VAL A 62 3.42 -7.16 -1.25
C VAL A 62 4.18 -7.96 -0.21
N GLU A 63 3.46 -8.81 0.51
CA GLU A 63 4.01 -9.71 1.51
C GLU A 63 3.66 -11.15 1.14
N ASP A 64 4.27 -12.11 1.83
CA ASP A 64 3.95 -13.52 1.64
C ASP A 64 2.46 -13.75 1.88
N GLY A 65 1.82 -14.39 0.91
CA GLY A 65 0.41 -14.69 0.98
C GLY A 65 -0.50 -13.65 0.34
N ASP A 66 0.04 -12.53 -0.12
CA ASP A 66 -0.75 -11.52 -0.82
C ASP A 66 -1.19 -12.02 -2.20
N GLU A 67 -2.40 -11.67 -2.57
CA GLU A 67 -2.97 -12.03 -3.85
C GLU A 67 -2.97 -10.82 -4.78
N LEU A 68 -2.48 -11.03 -5.99
CA LEU A 68 -2.42 -9.98 -7.02
C LEU A 68 -3.07 -10.45 -8.29
N ALA A 69 -3.68 -9.52 -9.02
CA ALA A 69 -4.20 -9.81 -10.35
C ALA A 69 -3.05 -9.81 -11.36
N VAL A 70 -3.22 -10.63 -12.40
CA VAL A 70 -2.30 -10.64 -13.53
C VAL A 70 -2.24 -9.23 -14.14
N GLY A 71 -1.04 -8.74 -14.37
CA GLY A 71 -0.83 -7.39 -14.89
C GLY A 71 -0.61 -6.33 -13.80
N GLU A 72 -0.85 -6.66 -12.53
CA GLU A 72 -0.56 -5.75 -11.44
C GLU A 72 0.93 -5.73 -11.11
N SER A 73 1.39 -4.64 -10.51
CA SER A 73 2.78 -4.50 -10.09
C SER A 73 2.96 -4.96 -8.65
N ALA A 74 3.91 -5.87 -8.44
CA ALA A 74 4.32 -6.30 -7.10
C ALA A 74 5.35 -5.36 -6.49
N GLY A 75 5.95 -4.52 -7.28
CA GLY A 75 6.97 -3.59 -6.83
C GLY A 75 7.90 -3.17 -7.95
N TYR A 76 9.10 -2.75 -7.58
CA TYR A 76 10.11 -2.28 -8.53
C TYR A 76 11.50 -2.73 -8.13
N ILE A 77 12.41 -2.75 -9.09
CA ILE A 77 13.84 -2.92 -8.85
C ILE A 77 14.53 -1.68 -9.40
N PHE A 78 15.31 -1.00 -8.58
CA PHE A 78 16.03 0.22 -8.95
C PHE A 78 17.53 -0.04 -9.00
N LYS A 79 18.19 0.55 -9.98
CA LYS A 79 19.65 0.48 -10.06
C LYS A 79 20.32 1.32 -8.96
N ASP A 80 19.64 2.37 -8.51
CA ASP A 80 20.14 3.31 -7.52
C ASP A 80 19.41 3.12 -6.19
N LEU A 81 20.17 2.93 -5.12
CA LEU A 81 19.61 2.79 -3.78
C LEU A 81 18.79 4.02 -3.36
N SER A 82 19.24 5.21 -3.73
CA SER A 82 18.52 6.46 -3.43
C SER A 82 17.12 6.46 -4.03
N GLU A 83 16.99 6.01 -5.26
CA GLU A 83 15.70 5.91 -5.94
C GLU A 83 14.80 4.87 -5.28
N ALA A 84 15.38 3.74 -4.90
CA ALA A 84 14.65 2.68 -4.21
C ALA A 84 14.14 3.17 -2.85
N GLU A 85 14.96 3.86 -2.09
CA GLU A 85 14.58 4.44 -0.81
C GLU A 85 13.45 5.46 -0.96
N SER A 86 13.54 6.31 -1.97
CA SER A 86 12.48 7.30 -2.26
C SER A 86 11.16 6.63 -2.57
N CYS A 87 11.18 5.61 -3.41
CA CYS A 87 9.98 4.85 -3.78
C CYS A 87 9.36 4.18 -2.57
N LEU A 88 10.17 3.52 -1.75
CA LEU A 88 9.70 2.84 -0.55
C LEU A 88 9.10 3.84 0.45
N ARG A 89 9.73 5.00 0.59
CA ARG A 89 9.27 6.06 1.49
C ARG A 89 7.90 6.58 1.05
N GLU A 90 7.72 6.80 -0.24
CA GLU A 90 6.43 7.22 -0.80
C GLU A 90 5.35 6.17 -0.56
N PHE A 91 5.69 4.90 -0.77
CA PHE A 91 4.75 3.81 -0.53
C PHE A 91 4.35 3.71 0.93
N GLN A 92 5.31 3.81 1.84
CA GLN A 92 5.05 3.76 3.28
C GLN A 92 4.22 4.96 3.74
N ALA A 93 4.46 6.13 3.18
CA ALA A 93 3.68 7.33 3.48
C ALA A 93 2.22 7.15 3.05
N LYS A 94 1.98 6.60 1.87
CA LYS A 94 0.62 6.32 1.39
C LYS A 94 -0.08 5.27 2.26
N LYS A 95 0.65 4.24 2.66
CA LYS A 95 0.11 3.19 3.52
C LYS A 95 -0.22 3.73 4.91
N ALA A 96 0.67 4.55 5.47
CA ALA A 96 0.44 5.20 6.76
C ALA A 96 -0.76 6.14 6.71
N ALA A 97 -0.89 6.91 5.62
CA ALA A 97 -2.03 7.80 5.43
C ALA A 97 -3.35 7.02 5.40
N LYS A 98 -3.37 5.86 4.74
CA LYS A 98 -4.55 4.99 4.73
C LYS A 98 -4.87 4.43 6.11
N VAL A 99 -3.86 4.11 6.89
CA VAL A 99 -4.05 3.60 8.25
C VAL A 99 -4.56 4.70 9.16
N GLU A 100 -4.12 5.94 8.97
CA GLU A 100 -4.57 7.09 9.75
C GLU A 100 -6.01 7.51 9.41
N GLU A 101 -6.52 7.12 8.27
CA GLU A 101 -7.92 7.32 7.91
C GLU A 101 -8.88 6.43 8.68
N VAL A 102 -8.37 5.64 9.58
CA VAL A 102 -9.16 4.80 10.45
C VAL A 102 -9.81 5.63 11.55
N PRO A 103 -10.82 5.29 12.04
CA PRO A 103 -12.22 5.26 11.77
C PRO A 103 -12.93 6.26 12.62
N ILE A 104 -12.89 7.50 12.21
CA ILE A 104 -13.84 8.45 12.74
C ILE A 104 -15.06 8.34 11.84
N LYS A 105 -16.09 7.71 12.33
CA LYS A 105 -17.34 7.63 11.62
C LYS A 105 -18.02 8.97 11.71
N ALA A 106 -17.95 9.75 10.64
CA ALA A 106 -18.58 11.07 10.58
C ALA A 106 -19.29 11.22 9.25
N SER A 107 -20.39 11.99 9.28
CA SER A 107 -21.11 12.32 8.06
C SER A 107 -20.23 13.22 7.17
N LYS A 108 -20.50 13.22 5.86
CA LYS A 108 -19.77 14.07 4.93
C LYS A 108 -19.91 15.55 5.31
N LYS A 109 -21.08 15.95 5.79
CA LYS A 109 -21.32 17.32 6.25
C LYS A 109 -20.50 17.65 7.48
N ALA A 110 -20.36 16.71 8.42
CA ALA A 110 -19.56 16.91 9.63
C ALA A 110 -18.07 17.04 9.28
N ILE A 111 -17.57 16.23 8.36
CA ILE A 111 -16.19 16.31 7.90
C ILE A 111 -15.92 17.66 7.24
N ALA A 112 -16.80 18.09 6.37
CA ALA A 112 -16.67 19.38 5.68
C ALA A 112 -16.74 20.54 6.68
N TYR A 113 -17.65 20.48 7.63
CA TYR A 113 -17.79 21.51 8.66
C TYR A 113 -16.52 21.59 9.52
N ALA A 114 -16.04 20.46 10.00
CA ALA A 114 -14.83 20.41 10.81
C ALA A 114 -13.62 20.97 10.05
N ALA A 115 -13.48 20.62 8.79
CA ALA A 115 -12.40 21.14 7.94
C ALA A 115 -12.52 22.66 7.76
N SER A 116 -13.75 23.15 7.63
CA SER A 116 -14.03 24.58 7.45
C SER A 116 -13.60 25.42 8.65
N ILE A 117 -13.75 24.88 9.86
CA ILE A 117 -13.44 25.62 11.10
C ILE A 117 -12.12 25.17 11.73
N GLY A 118 -11.41 24.24 11.11
CA GLY A 118 -10.16 23.70 11.65
C GLY A 118 -10.35 22.85 12.90
N PHE A 119 -11.49 22.17 13.00
CA PHE A 119 -11.83 21.35 14.15
C PHE A 119 -11.36 19.91 13.95
N ASP A 120 -10.87 19.30 15.03
CA ASP A 120 -10.44 17.92 15.03
C ASP A 120 -11.57 17.00 15.51
N LEU A 121 -12.09 16.18 14.60
CA LEU A 121 -13.17 15.25 14.92
C LEU A 121 -12.77 14.19 15.94
N SER A 122 -11.48 13.91 16.08
CA SER A 122 -11.00 12.95 17.06
C SER A 122 -11.24 13.38 18.50
N LEU A 123 -11.54 14.66 18.72
CA LEU A 123 -11.87 15.20 20.04
C LEU A 123 -13.26 14.75 20.51
N ILE A 124 -14.13 14.39 19.58
CA ILE A 124 -15.47 13.92 19.91
C ILE A 124 -15.43 12.40 20.14
N LYS A 125 -15.69 11.99 21.36
CA LYS A 125 -15.78 10.58 21.71
C LYS A 125 -17.26 10.18 21.67
N LYS A 126 -17.65 9.52 20.59
CA LYS A 126 -19.03 9.12 20.36
C LYS A 126 -19.08 7.72 19.75
N ASP A 127 -19.97 6.91 20.27
CA ASP A 127 -20.27 5.61 19.68
C ASP A 127 -21.30 5.83 18.56
N GLY A 128 -20.84 5.85 17.33
CA GLY A 128 -21.69 6.03 16.18
C GLY A 128 -21.26 7.20 15.30
N LEU A 129 -22.14 7.59 14.39
CA LEU A 129 -21.85 8.60 13.39
C LEU A 129 -21.83 10.01 13.99
N ILE A 130 -20.73 10.72 13.80
CA ILE A 130 -20.59 12.11 14.21
C ILE A 130 -21.30 12.99 13.19
N LYS A 131 -22.17 13.86 13.67
CA LYS A 131 -22.92 14.81 12.84
C LYS A 131 -22.46 16.24 13.13
N THR A 132 -22.88 17.19 12.28
CA THR A 132 -22.53 18.60 12.47
C THR A 132 -23.02 19.13 13.83
N GLU A 133 -24.18 18.68 14.29
CA GLU A 133 -24.71 19.10 15.60
C GLU A 133 -23.81 18.61 16.75
N ASP A 134 -23.14 17.48 16.59
CA ASP A 134 -22.20 16.99 17.60
C ASP A 134 -21.00 17.92 17.73
N ILE A 135 -20.55 18.47 16.62
CA ILE A 135 -19.48 19.47 16.60
C ILE A 135 -19.95 20.76 17.30
N ASP A 136 -21.15 21.23 16.97
CA ASP A 136 -21.72 22.43 17.58
C ASP A 136 -21.91 22.24 19.10
N ASN A 137 -22.39 21.08 19.51
CA ASN A 137 -22.56 20.76 20.91
C ASN A 137 -21.22 20.72 21.66
N TYR A 138 -20.21 20.16 21.05
CA TYR A 138 -18.88 20.14 21.63
C TYR A 138 -18.33 21.56 21.79
N LEU A 139 -18.45 22.37 20.77
CA LEU A 139 -17.98 23.75 20.79
C LEU A 139 -18.76 24.59 21.82
N ALA A 140 -20.05 24.34 21.96
CA ALA A 140 -20.88 25.01 22.96
C ALA A 140 -20.48 24.62 24.39
N SER A 141 -20.06 23.36 24.60
CA SER A 141 -19.65 22.87 25.92
C SER A 141 -18.23 23.29 26.28
N ASN A 142 -17.32 23.28 25.31
CA ASN A 142 -15.88 23.47 25.52
C ASN A 142 -15.33 24.66 24.76
N GLY A 143 -16.10 25.26 23.90
CA GLY A 143 -15.66 26.35 23.05
C GLY A 143 -15.76 27.67 23.74
N LYS A 144 -14.66 28.29 23.88
CA LYS A 144 -14.59 29.68 24.33
C LYS A 144 -13.56 30.40 23.52
#